data_ce1005cdc1ac40a48b916a051c791e6a
#
_entry.id   ce1005cdc1ac40a48b916a051c791e6a
#
_cell.length_a   1.000
_cell.length_b   1.000
_cell.length_c   1.000
_cell.angle_alpha   90.00
_cell.angle_beta   90.00
_cell.angle_gamma   90.00
#
_symmetry.space_group_name_H-M   'P 1'
#
loop_
_entity.id
_entity.type
_entity.pdbx_description
1 polymer ?
#
loop_
_entity_poly.entity_id
_entity_poly.type
_entity_poly.pdbx_seq_one_letter_code
_entity_poly.pdbx_strand_id
1 'polypeptide(L)'
;KLSQLDERFENLKKIQNVFLNCFYNEPKTNQLYKEITLNKKTDFSRYNYFYASYTNSSGKINEAKNIVQSALKLYPRNLLLNQYKIDLKEEKKINAFDCRKESHVIAEILYITANALSQESIYSLSNFYLNLAKYLNEDFHSFNTLMAENFYKIDNLEKAKKIYKSLGKRGEAYNWYSAKQTARILIQEKKKNKAIKLVRNTYNDLNNKNIYQTYDFAEFLKNNEKFDESINYYTQIINNVNKKHPLYSEVTDGRGIAYERIGKWSEAEKDLLASLKANPNQAYVINYLAYSWIEQGVKIKRSLEMLEKANQLRSNDPYIIDSLGWALFKLKRYKEAKGYLQMAVRLMPGDPIVNDHFGDVLWKNGNEVQARY
;
A
#
# COMPACT_ATOMS: atom_id res chain seq x y z
N LYS A 1 23.68 -7.81 9.78
CA LYS A 1 23.07 -6.89 10.78
C LYS A 1 23.97 -5.67 11.10
N LEU A 2 25.30 -5.83 11.30
CA LEU A 2 26.21 -4.68 11.55
C LEU A 2 26.32 -3.76 10.34
N SER A 3 26.42 -4.28 9.11
CA SER A 3 26.42 -3.48 7.88
C SER A 3 25.14 -2.67 7.68
N GLN A 4 23.97 -3.20 8.06
CA GLN A 4 22.71 -2.47 8.03
C GLN A 4 22.61 -1.36 9.10
N LEU A 5 23.23 -1.56 10.26
CA LEU A 5 23.35 -0.54 11.30
C LEU A 5 24.22 0.64 10.81
N ASP A 6 25.36 0.33 10.19
CA ASP A 6 26.25 1.37 9.62
C ASP A 6 25.54 2.19 8.52
N GLU A 7 24.76 1.54 7.66
CA GLU A 7 24.00 2.25 6.61
C GLU A 7 22.89 3.15 7.18
N ARG A 8 22.20 2.73 8.24
CA ARG A 8 21.20 3.55 8.94
C ARG A 8 21.83 4.77 9.59
N PHE A 9 22.99 4.63 10.22
CA PHE A 9 23.74 5.75 10.80
C PHE A 9 24.23 6.72 9.73
N GLU A 10 24.72 6.23 8.59
CA GLU A 10 25.14 7.09 7.48
C GLU A 10 23.99 7.91 6.90
N ASN A 11 22.78 7.31 6.78
CA ASN A 11 21.60 8.04 6.33
C ASN A 11 21.17 9.13 7.32
N LEU A 12 21.21 8.84 8.62
CA LEU A 12 20.94 9.83 9.66
C LEU A 12 21.96 10.98 9.65
N LYS A 13 23.26 10.69 9.51
CA LYS A 13 24.31 11.72 9.34
C LYS A 13 24.06 12.61 8.13
N LYS A 14 23.64 12.04 6.99
CA LYS A 14 23.30 12.84 5.79
C LYS A 14 22.16 13.81 6.07
N ILE A 15 21.09 13.34 6.72
CA ILE A 15 19.94 14.16 7.11
C ILE A 15 20.38 15.30 8.05
N GLN A 16 21.11 14.96 9.11
CA GLN A 16 21.62 15.94 10.07
C GLN A 16 22.53 16.96 9.39
N ASN A 17 23.41 16.54 8.48
CA ASN A 17 24.29 17.43 7.74
C ASN A 17 23.51 18.42 6.86
N VAL A 18 22.44 17.97 6.20
CA VAL A 18 21.57 18.89 5.44
C VAL A 18 20.93 19.93 6.36
N PHE A 19 20.37 19.49 7.49
CA PHE A 19 19.70 20.41 8.41
C PHE A 19 20.66 21.41 9.06
N LEU A 20 21.87 20.97 9.46
CA LEU A 20 22.89 21.85 9.98
C LEU A 20 23.30 22.91 8.95
N ASN A 21 23.55 22.48 7.70
CA ASN A 21 23.92 23.43 6.65
C ASN A 21 22.79 24.41 6.31
N CYS A 22 21.54 23.94 6.34
CA CYS A 22 20.39 24.81 6.17
C CYS A 22 20.25 25.80 7.32
N PHE A 23 20.42 25.36 8.57
CA PHE A 23 20.32 26.19 9.76
C PHE A 23 21.33 27.33 9.74
N TYR A 24 22.59 27.04 9.39
CA TYR A 24 23.62 28.02 9.24
C TYR A 24 23.63 28.78 7.90
N ASN A 25 22.61 28.54 7.07
CA ASN A 25 22.44 29.15 5.73
C ASN A 25 23.67 28.96 4.81
N GLU A 26 24.28 27.76 4.88
CA GLU A 26 25.47 27.42 4.10
C GLU A 26 25.12 27.21 2.61
N PRO A 27 25.97 27.69 1.67
CA PRO A 27 25.71 27.64 0.22
C PRO A 27 25.50 26.20 -0.31
N LYS A 28 26.15 25.22 0.31
CA LYS A 28 26.06 23.80 -0.10
C LYS A 28 24.76 23.10 0.27
N THR A 29 23.85 23.75 1.04
CA THR A 29 22.55 23.18 1.45
C THR A 29 21.76 22.61 0.27
N ASN A 30 21.68 23.35 -0.83
CA ASN A 30 20.96 22.90 -2.03
C ASN A 30 21.54 21.62 -2.64
N GLN A 31 22.88 21.51 -2.69
CA GLN A 31 23.58 20.33 -3.18
C GLN A 31 23.30 19.12 -2.28
N LEU A 32 23.37 19.29 -0.96
CA LEU A 32 23.13 18.22 0.02
C LEU A 32 21.69 17.70 -0.05
N TYR A 33 20.69 18.57 -0.25
CA TYR A 33 19.32 18.14 -0.50
C TYR A 33 19.21 17.30 -1.78
N LYS A 34 19.85 17.70 -2.88
CA LYS A 34 19.89 16.92 -4.14
C LYS A 34 20.49 15.55 -3.93
N GLU A 35 21.60 15.45 -3.21
CA GLU A 35 22.28 14.17 -2.94
C GLU A 35 21.38 13.19 -2.18
N ILE A 36 20.64 13.63 -1.16
CA ILE A 36 19.69 12.80 -0.43
C ILE A 36 18.52 12.38 -1.33
N THR A 37 17.91 13.33 -2.04
CA THR A 37 16.67 13.08 -2.79
C THR A 37 16.89 12.28 -4.07
N LEU A 38 18.11 12.24 -4.61
CA LEU A 38 18.51 11.40 -5.75
C LEU A 38 18.89 9.97 -5.36
N ASN A 39 19.05 9.69 -4.07
CA ASN A 39 19.37 8.34 -3.58
C ASN A 39 18.18 7.39 -3.79
N LYS A 40 18.36 6.39 -4.65
CA LYS A 40 17.32 5.38 -4.95
C LYS A 40 17.37 4.15 -4.04
N LYS A 41 18.41 4.01 -3.20
CA LYS A 41 18.58 2.85 -2.30
C LYS A 41 17.75 2.97 -1.02
N THR A 42 17.48 4.21 -0.59
CA THR A 42 16.73 4.51 0.63
C THR A 42 15.54 5.38 0.29
N ASP A 43 14.38 5.13 0.92
CA ASP A 43 13.20 5.97 0.74
C ASP A 43 13.37 7.31 1.48
N PHE A 44 13.81 8.30 0.75
CA PHE A 44 13.88 9.69 1.18
C PHE A 44 12.73 10.54 0.64
N SER A 45 11.58 9.94 0.33
CA SER A 45 10.42 10.65 -0.26
C SER A 45 9.97 11.87 0.56
N ARG A 46 10.05 11.78 1.90
CA ARG A 46 9.78 12.87 2.84
C ARG A 46 10.72 14.07 2.65
N TYR A 47 11.99 13.82 2.34
CA TYR A 47 13.01 14.88 2.16
C TYR A 47 12.86 15.63 0.84
N ASN A 48 12.14 15.08 -0.15
CA ASN A 48 11.73 15.86 -1.32
C ASN A 48 10.78 17.00 -0.96
N TYR A 49 9.90 16.81 0.04
CA TYR A 49 9.08 17.89 0.55
C TYR A 49 9.95 18.99 1.22
N PHE A 50 10.89 18.62 2.08
CA PHE A 50 11.76 19.59 2.75
C PHE A 50 12.62 20.35 1.75
N TYR A 51 13.14 19.68 0.74
CA TYR A 51 13.89 20.31 -0.34
C TYR A 51 13.03 21.30 -1.13
N ALA A 52 11.83 20.91 -1.52
CA ALA A 52 10.90 21.79 -2.23
C ALA A 52 10.47 22.98 -1.36
N SER A 53 10.24 22.78 -0.04
CA SER A 53 9.90 23.84 0.91
C SER A 53 11.05 24.83 1.06
N TYR A 54 12.29 24.36 1.24
CA TYR A 54 13.51 25.19 1.28
C TYR A 54 13.66 26.01 -0.01
N THR A 55 13.52 25.38 -1.17
CA THR A 55 13.64 26.04 -2.47
C THR A 55 12.57 27.11 -2.66
N ASN A 56 11.31 26.82 -2.27
CA ASN A 56 10.20 27.76 -2.32
C ASN A 56 10.42 28.97 -1.38
N SER A 57 10.91 28.73 -0.16
CA SER A 57 11.22 29.80 0.81
C SER A 57 12.35 30.72 0.35
N SER A 58 13.17 30.27 -0.60
CA SER A 58 14.20 31.05 -1.28
C SER A 58 13.69 31.80 -2.52
N GLY A 59 12.37 31.88 -2.73
CA GLY A 59 11.74 32.58 -3.85
C GLY A 59 11.72 31.79 -5.18
N LYS A 60 12.18 30.54 -5.21
CA LYS A 60 12.32 29.72 -6.42
C LYS A 60 11.12 28.78 -6.62
N ILE A 61 9.92 29.33 -6.70
CA ILE A 61 8.65 28.56 -6.76
C ILE A 61 8.62 27.55 -7.92
N ASN A 62 9.12 27.91 -9.11
CA ASN A 62 9.11 27.01 -10.26
C ASN A 62 10.06 25.81 -10.07
N GLU A 63 11.22 26.02 -9.44
CA GLU A 63 12.14 24.94 -9.08
C GLU A 63 11.47 24.02 -8.03
N ALA A 64 10.80 24.56 -7.02
CA ALA A 64 10.06 23.80 -6.03
C ALA A 64 8.93 22.95 -6.68
N LYS A 65 8.16 23.52 -7.61
CA LYS A 65 7.15 22.78 -8.40
C LYS A 65 7.78 21.60 -9.16
N ASN A 66 8.94 21.81 -9.79
CA ASN A 66 9.66 20.77 -10.52
C ASN A 66 10.17 19.64 -9.61
N ILE A 67 10.68 19.99 -8.42
CA ILE A 67 11.10 18.99 -7.41
C ILE A 67 9.92 18.11 -7.02
N VAL A 68 8.79 18.72 -6.66
CA VAL A 68 7.57 17.98 -6.27
C VAL A 68 7.06 17.11 -7.41
N GLN A 69 7.01 17.62 -8.63
CA GLN A 69 6.54 16.87 -9.80
C GLN A 69 7.44 15.66 -10.11
N SER A 70 8.77 15.85 -10.01
CA SER A 70 9.74 14.77 -10.22
C SER A 70 9.65 13.70 -9.12
N ALA A 71 9.49 14.12 -7.87
CA ALA A 71 9.32 13.20 -6.75
C ALA A 71 8.01 12.41 -6.85
N LEU A 72 6.92 13.02 -7.29
CA LEU A 72 5.62 12.33 -7.47
C LEU A 72 5.62 11.32 -8.62
N LYS A 73 6.56 11.38 -9.57
CA LYS A 73 6.75 10.29 -10.56
C LYS A 73 7.27 9.02 -9.91
N LEU A 74 8.10 9.15 -8.86
CA LEU A 74 8.67 8.03 -8.11
C LEU A 74 7.79 7.60 -6.94
N TYR A 75 7.15 8.55 -6.27
CA TYR A 75 6.35 8.40 -5.05
C TYR A 75 4.94 8.95 -5.22
N PRO A 76 4.14 8.43 -6.17
CA PRO A 76 2.86 9.05 -6.57
C PRO A 76 1.80 9.07 -5.46
N ARG A 77 1.93 8.20 -4.46
CA ARG A 77 1.02 8.12 -3.30
C ARG A 77 1.53 8.86 -2.07
N ASN A 78 2.69 9.54 -2.15
CA ASN A 78 3.20 10.28 -0.99
C ASN A 78 2.26 11.43 -0.61
N LEU A 79 1.67 11.32 0.58
CA LEU A 79 0.63 12.23 1.07
C LEU A 79 1.12 13.68 1.16
N LEU A 80 2.31 13.85 1.73
CA LEU A 80 2.90 15.16 1.97
C LEU A 80 3.19 15.90 0.64
N LEU A 81 3.76 15.20 -0.34
CA LEU A 81 4.03 15.74 -1.67
C LEU A 81 2.75 16.04 -2.47
N ASN A 82 1.73 15.19 -2.38
CA ASN A 82 0.45 15.42 -3.04
C ASN A 82 -0.25 16.66 -2.47
N GLN A 83 -0.25 16.85 -1.15
CA GLN A 83 -0.81 18.06 -0.55
C GLN A 83 0.01 19.29 -0.95
N TYR A 84 1.33 19.23 -0.86
CA TYR A 84 2.18 20.37 -1.19
C TYR A 84 2.10 20.78 -2.67
N LYS A 85 1.88 19.83 -3.59
CA LYS A 85 1.57 20.13 -4.99
C LYS A 85 0.33 21.02 -5.14
N ILE A 86 -0.73 20.72 -4.36
CA ILE A 86 -1.96 21.51 -4.35
C ILE A 86 -1.68 22.90 -3.78
N ASP A 87 -0.98 22.96 -2.65
CA ASP A 87 -0.67 24.23 -1.98
C ASP A 87 0.19 25.15 -2.85
N LEU A 88 1.19 24.59 -3.57
CA LEU A 88 2.00 25.36 -4.54
C LEU A 88 1.19 25.84 -5.75
N LYS A 89 0.16 25.11 -6.18
CA LYS A 89 -0.74 25.50 -7.27
C LYS A 89 -1.66 26.65 -6.84
N GLU A 90 -2.14 26.60 -5.60
CA GLU A 90 -3.03 27.59 -4.99
C GLU A 90 -2.27 28.78 -4.38
N GLU A 91 -0.95 28.81 -4.54
CA GLU A 91 -0.07 29.87 -4.01
C GLU A 91 -0.23 30.12 -2.51
N LYS A 92 -0.61 29.07 -1.77
CA LYS A 92 -0.73 29.15 -0.32
C LYS A 92 0.64 29.39 0.31
N LYS A 93 0.72 30.39 1.18
CA LYS A 93 1.91 30.65 2.02
C LYS A 93 1.96 29.64 3.17
N ILE A 94 2.29 28.37 2.87
CA ILE A 94 2.47 27.33 3.88
C ILE A 94 3.96 27.15 4.10
N ASN A 95 4.42 27.45 5.30
CA ASN A 95 5.77 27.16 5.77
C ASN A 95 5.70 26.21 6.96
N ALA A 96 5.13 25.00 6.72
CA ALA A 96 4.97 24.01 7.77
C ALA A 96 6.29 23.42 8.26
N PHE A 97 7.39 23.59 7.50
CA PHE A 97 8.74 23.20 7.90
C PHE A 97 9.75 24.21 7.37
N ASP A 98 10.55 24.76 8.27
CA ASP A 98 11.70 25.61 7.96
C ASP A 98 12.93 25.08 8.69
N CYS A 99 13.92 24.60 7.95
CA CYS A 99 15.17 24.07 8.50
C CYS A 99 16.07 25.12 9.17
N ARG A 100 15.72 26.41 9.08
CA ARG A 100 16.38 27.51 9.81
C ARG A 100 15.82 27.73 11.23
N LYS A 101 14.73 27.01 11.58
CA LYS A 101 14.16 27.02 12.93
C LYS A 101 14.59 25.76 13.68
N GLU A 102 15.26 25.94 14.82
CA GLU A 102 15.76 24.83 15.65
C GLU A 102 14.61 23.89 16.04
N SER A 103 13.47 24.45 16.47
CA SER A 103 12.31 23.67 16.90
C SER A 103 11.79 22.75 15.81
N HIS A 104 11.80 23.19 14.54
CA HIS A 104 11.36 22.35 13.41
C HIS A 104 12.34 21.21 13.12
N VAL A 105 13.66 21.49 13.21
CA VAL A 105 14.71 20.47 13.02
C VAL A 105 14.65 19.42 14.14
N ILE A 106 14.54 19.87 15.40
CA ILE A 106 14.42 18.97 16.55
C ILE A 106 13.13 18.13 16.43
N ALA A 107 12.01 18.74 16.03
CA ALA A 107 10.76 18.03 15.78
C ALA A 107 10.92 16.89 14.75
N GLU A 108 11.68 17.11 13.68
CA GLU A 108 11.93 16.07 12.68
C GLU A 108 12.84 14.95 13.21
N ILE A 109 13.85 15.27 14.03
CA ILE A 109 14.70 14.26 14.69
C ILE A 109 13.85 13.38 15.62
N LEU A 110 12.95 13.99 16.41
CA LEU A 110 12.00 13.26 17.26
C LEU A 110 11.04 12.39 16.44
N TYR A 111 10.61 12.87 15.28
CA TYR A 111 9.79 12.07 14.37
C TYR A 111 10.55 10.86 13.82
N ILE A 112 11.82 10.99 13.44
CA ILE A 112 12.64 9.86 12.98
C ILE A 112 12.70 8.78 14.07
N THR A 113 12.94 9.19 15.31
CA THR A 113 12.93 8.28 16.48
C THR A 113 11.56 7.63 16.67
N ALA A 114 10.49 8.42 16.61
CA ALA A 114 9.11 7.92 16.74
C ALA A 114 8.76 6.91 15.65
N ASN A 115 9.19 7.18 14.42
CA ASN A 115 8.94 6.28 13.28
C ASN A 115 9.68 4.94 13.45
N ALA A 116 10.94 4.96 13.91
CA ALA A 116 11.68 3.74 14.22
C ALA A 116 11.00 2.92 15.33
N LEU A 117 10.56 3.57 16.41
CA LEU A 117 9.81 2.92 17.50
C LEU A 117 8.48 2.31 17.02
N SER A 118 7.77 3.02 16.14
CA SER A 118 6.53 2.51 15.54
C SER A 118 6.76 1.26 14.70
N GLN A 119 7.86 1.20 13.93
CA GLN A 119 8.23 0.01 13.15
C GLN A 119 8.54 -1.20 14.04
N GLU A 120 9.11 -0.97 15.22
CA GLU A 120 9.34 -2.01 16.24
C GLU A 120 8.11 -2.28 17.12
N SER A 121 6.93 -1.75 16.74
CA SER A 121 5.66 -1.91 17.47
C SER A 121 5.63 -1.29 18.88
N ILE A 122 6.56 -0.38 19.20
CA ILE A 122 6.61 0.35 20.50
C ILE A 122 5.76 1.63 20.39
N TYR A 123 4.48 1.46 20.13
CA TYR A 123 3.55 2.53 19.75
C TYR A 123 3.37 3.62 20.81
N SER A 124 3.33 3.27 22.09
CA SER A 124 3.13 4.23 23.18
C SER A 124 4.30 5.20 23.30
N LEU A 125 5.53 4.70 23.22
CA LEU A 125 6.72 5.53 23.24
C LEU A 125 6.87 6.35 21.95
N SER A 126 6.55 5.76 20.80
CA SER A 126 6.44 6.49 19.52
C SER A 126 5.49 7.68 19.66
N ASN A 127 4.29 7.49 20.23
CA ASN A 127 3.33 8.57 20.43
C ASN A 127 3.83 9.64 21.40
N PHE A 128 4.64 9.29 22.41
CA PHE A 128 5.30 10.27 23.27
C PHE A 128 6.22 11.21 22.47
N TYR A 129 7.13 10.65 21.67
CA TYR A 129 8.01 11.43 20.81
C TYR A 129 7.25 12.25 19.76
N LEU A 130 6.16 11.71 19.20
CA LEU A 130 5.29 12.45 18.27
C LEU A 130 4.60 13.66 18.92
N ASN A 131 4.19 13.54 20.19
CA ASN A 131 3.63 14.69 20.92
C ASN A 131 4.67 15.78 21.14
N LEU A 132 5.93 15.43 21.47
CA LEU A 132 7.02 16.39 21.57
C LEU A 132 7.31 17.05 20.22
N ALA A 133 7.40 16.25 19.14
CA ALA A 133 7.59 16.77 17.79
C ALA A 133 6.48 17.74 17.38
N LYS A 134 5.23 17.40 17.69
CA LYS A 134 4.07 18.27 17.43
C LYS A 134 4.11 19.55 18.26
N TYR A 135 4.53 19.49 19.52
CA TYR A 135 4.68 20.69 20.36
C TYR A 135 5.72 21.65 19.78
N LEU A 136 6.84 21.12 19.25
CA LEU A 136 7.90 21.93 18.64
C LEU A 136 7.54 22.46 17.25
N ASN A 137 6.62 21.80 16.53
CA ASN A 137 6.15 22.24 15.22
C ASN A 137 4.67 21.84 15.01
N GLU A 138 3.75 22.67 15.50
CA GLU A 138 2.29 22.41 15.46
C GLU A 138 1.72 22.39 14.04
N ASP A 139 2.32 23.14 13.12
CA ASP A 139 1.85 23.27 11.73
C ASP A 139 2.23 22.10 10.85
N PHE A 140 3.14 21.22 11.31
CA PHE A 140 3.58 20.09 10.51
C PHE A 140 2.71 18.84 10.77
N HIS A 141 1.57 18.81 10.11
CA HIS A 141 0.52 17.79 10.32
C HIS A 141 0.93 16.34 10.01
N SER A 142 2.07 16.13 9.33
CA SER A 142 2.60 14.80 9.03
C SER A 142 2.86 13.95 10.31
N PHE A 143 3.14 14.57 11.46
CA PHE A 143 3.29 13.86 12.72
C PHE A 143 1.99 13.16 13.15
N ASN A 144 0.86 13.80 12.88
CA ASN A 144 -0.44 13.27 13.22
C ASN A 144 -0.82 12.01 12.40
N THR A 145 -0.27 11.83 11.19
CA THR A 145 -0.54 10.62 10.39
C THR A 145 0.01 9.37 11.07
N LEU A 146 1.27 9.41 11.53
CA LEU A 146 1.89 8.30 12.25
C LEU A 146 1.22 8.07 13.62
N MET A 147 0.88 9.16 14.33
CA MET A 147 0.18 9.06 15.62
C MET A 147 -1.18 8.37 15.48
N ALA A 148 -1.95 8.70 14.44
CA ALA A 148 -3.24 8.06 14.19
C ALA A 148 -3.08 6.57 13.85
N GLU A 149 -2.08 6.21 13.04
CA GLU A 149 -1.75 4.81 12.74
C GLU A 149 -1.33 4.03 14.00
N ASN A 150 -0.52 4.63 14.86
CA ASN A 150 -0.15 4.01 16.14
C ASN A 150 -1.37 3.75 17.02
N PHE A 151 -2.30 4.72 17.14
CA PHE A 151 -3.53 4.50 17.87
C PHE A 151 -4.42 3.42 17.25
N TYR A 152 -4.47 3.35 15.93
CA TYR A 152 -5.17 2.27 15.23
C TYR A 152 -4.54 0.89 15.55
N LYS A 153 -3.22 0.79 15.56
CA LYS A 153 -2.48 -0.46 15.83
C LYS A 153 -2.68 -1.00 17.25
N ILE A 154 -2.90 -0.12 18.24
CA ILE A 154 -3.22 -0.51 19.62
C ILE A 154 -4.73 -0.55 19.89
N ASP A 155 -5.54 -0.64 18.84
CA ASP A 155 -7.00 -0.71 18.88
C ASP A 155 -7.70 0.48 19.57
N ASN A 156 -7.01 1.62 19.70
CA ASN A 156 -7.62 2.85 20.20
C ASN A 156 -8.29 3.62 19.06
N LEU A 157 -9.35 3.01 18.53
CA LEU A 157 -10.03 3.46 17.31
C LEU A 157 -10.65 4.86 17.46
N GLU A 158 -11.13 5.22 18.66
CA GLU A 158 -11.71 6.54 18.89
C GLU A 158 -10.68 7.67 18.78
N LYS A 159 -9.49 7.49 19.37
CA LYS A 159 -8.41 8.46 19.23
C LYS A 159 -7.93 8.54 17.77
N ALA A 160 -7.78 7.39 17.09
CA ALA A 160 -7.42 7.36 15.67
C ALA A 160 -8.42 8.14 14.81
N LYS A 161 -9.73 7.89 14.96
CA LYS A 161 -10.81 8.63 14.26
C LYS A 161 -10.76 10.13 14.52
N LYS A 162 -10.55 10.54 15.77
CA LYS A 162 -10.46 11.96 16.14
C LYS A 162 -9.31 12.66 15.41
N ILE A 163 -8.14 12.00 15.32
CA ILE A 163 -6.97 12.54 14.62
C ILE A 163 -7.22 12.58 13.13
N TYR A 164 -7.74 11.50 12.50
CA TYR A 164 -8.09 11.48 11.07
C TYR A 164 -9.08 12.59 10.73
N LYS A 165 -10.13 12.79 11.53
CA LYS A 165 -11.10 13.88 11.33
C LYS A 165 -10.44 15.26 11.36
N SER A 166 -9.45 15.47 12.22
CA SER A 166 -8.67 16.71 12.27
C SER A 166 -7.79 16.87 11.03
N LEU A 167 -7.09 15.80 10.62
CA LEU A 167 -6.25 15.78 9.42
C LEU A 167 -7.05 16.10 8.16
N GLY A 168 -8.26 15.55 8.02
CA GLY A 168 -9.11 15.77 6.85
C GLY A 168 -9.45 17.23 6.57
N LYS A 169 -9.32 18.12 7.58
CA LYS A 169 -9.53 19.57 7.44
C LYS A 169 -8.30 20.32 6.92
N ARG A 170 -7.16 19.65 6.74
CA ARG A 170 -5.87 20.28 6.43
C ARG A 170 -5.54 20.36 4.94
N GLY A 171 -6.43 19.87 4.09
CA GLY A 171 -6.31 19.93 2.65
C GLY A 171 -6.90 18.71 1.94
N GLU A 172 -7.02 18.80 0.62
CA GLU A 172 -7.70 17.78 -0.21
C GLU A 172 -7.00 16.40 -0.13
N ALA A 173 -5.67 16.37 -0.18
CA ALA A 173 -4.94 15.10 -0.07
C ALA A 173 -5.07 14.47 1.33
N TYR A 174 -5.04 15.29 2.38
CA TYR A 174 -5.28 14.84 3.75
C TYR A 174 -6.73 14.38 3.94
N ASN A 175 -7.70 15.03 3.31
CA ASN A 175 -9.11 14.62 3.37
C ASN A 175 -9.32 13.25 2.75
N TRP A 176 -8.75 13.01 1.56
CA TRP A 176 -8.77 11.69 0.92
C TRP A 176 -8.11 10.60 1.77
N TYR A 177 -6.92 10.88 2.29
CA TYR A 177 -6.23 9.94 3.20
C TYR A 177 -7.09 9.62 4.43
N SER A 178 -7.61 10.65 5.09
CA SER A 178 -8.43 10.51 6.32
C SER A 178 -9.71 9.74 6.08
N ALA A 179 -10.38 9.96 4.95
CA ALA A 179 -11.60 9.23 4.59
C ALA A 179 -11.31 7.72 4.42
N LYS A 180 -10.22 7.34 3.74
CA LYS A 180 -9.82 5.94 3.58
C LYS A 180 -9.52 5.27 4.93
N GLN A 181 -8.75 5.94 5.80
CA GLN A 181 -8.41 5.39 7.11
C GLN A 181 -9.63 5.29 8.04
N THR A 182 -10.50 6.30 8.02
CA THR A 182 -11.76 6.26 8.77
C THR A 182 -12.68 5.16 8.26
N ALA A 183 -12.74 4.94 6.96
CA ALA A 183 -13.52 3.86 6.36
C ALA A 183 -13.02 2.48 6.79
N ARG A 184 -11.68 2.28 6.88
CA ARG A 184 -11.08 1.04 7.42
C ARG A 184 -11.60 0.75 8.83
N ILE A 185 -11.65 1.76 9.69
CA ILE A 185 -12.19 1.63 11.05
C ILE A 185 -13.70 1.32 11.02
N LEU A 186 -14.46 2.04 10.17
CA LEU A 186 -15.92 1.81 10.07
C LEU A 186 -16.25 0.39 9.59
N ILE A 187 -15.44 -0.20 8.70
CA ILE A 187 -15.60 -1.58 8.27
C ILE A 187 -15.33 -2.55 9.43
N GLN A 188 -14.27 -2.33 10.20
CA GLN A 188 -13.97 -3.11 11.41
C GLN A 188 -15.11 -3.03 12.44
N GLU A 189 -15.75 -1.86 12.57
CA GLU A 189 -16.95 -1.64 13.40
C GLU A 189 -18.24 -2.20 12.77
N LYS A 190 -18.17 -2.98 11.67
CA LYS A 190 -19.32 -3.52 10.91
C LYS A 190 -20.27 -2.44 10.34
N LYS A 191 -19.77 -1.23 10.12
CA LYS A 191 -20.51 -0.08 9.56
C LYS A 191 -20.21 0.13 8.07
N LYS A 192 -20.23 -0.96 7.26
CA LYS A 192 -19.83 -1.00 5.83
C LYS A 192 -20.50 0.10 4.99
N ASN A 193 -21.82 0.29 5.14
CA ASN A 193 -22.55 1.30 4.35
C ASN A 193 -22.09 2.75 4.66
N LYS A 194 -21.76 3.05 5.93
CA LYS A 194 -21.22 4.36 6.31
C LYS A 194 -19.84 4.58 5.72
N ALA A 195 -18.99 3.55 5.70
CA ALA A 195 -17.67 3.59 5.08
C ALA A 195 -17.75 3.87 3.57
N ILE A 196 -18.64 3.15 2.86
CA ILE A 196 -18.83 3.33 1.42
C ILE A 196 -19.33 4.76 1.12
N LYS A 197 -20.32 5.26 1.86
CA LYS A 197 -20.83 6.63 1.70
C LYS A 197 -19.73 7.67 1.92
N LEU A 198 -18.93 7.51 2.99
CA LEU A 198 -17.84 8.44 3.31
C LEU A 198 -16.81 8.51 2.18
N VAL A 199 -16.28 7.37 1.74
CA VAL A 199 -15.23 7.33 0.71
C VAL A 199 -15.75 7.84 -0.62
N ARG A 200 -17.00 7.46 -1.02
CA ARG A 200 -17.63 7.91 -2.26
C ARG A 200 -17.80 9.43 -2.28
N ASN A 201 -18.37 10.00 -1.22
CA ASN A 201 -18.56 11.45 -1.15
C ASN A 201 -17.21 12.17 -1.23
N THR A 202 -16.23 11.74 -0.43
CA THR A 202 -14.90 12.35 -0.44
C THR A 202 -14.23 12.22 -1.81
N TYR A 203 -14.37 11.08 -2.50
CA TYR A 203 -13.83 10.91 -3.85
C TYR A 203 -14.51 11.85 -4.85
N ASN A 204 -15.84 12.01 -4.77
CA ASN A 204 -16.58 12.89 -5.65
C ASN A 204 -16.18 14.36 -5.46
N ASP A 205 -15.90 14.77 -4.24
CA ASP A 205 -15.51 16.15 -3.87
C ASP A 205 -14.06 16.50 -4.26
N LEU A 206 -13.24 15.53 -4.70
CA LEU A 206 -11.89 15.82 -5.19
C LEU A 206 -11.93 16.67 -6.46
N ASN A 207 -11.24 17.81 -6.47
CA ASN A 207 -11.21 18.74 -7.61
C ASN A 207 -10.39 18.20 -8.79
N ASN A 208 -9.24 17.60 -8.53
CA ASN A 208 -8.33 17.07 -9.55
C ASN A 208 -7.98 15.62 -9.23
N LYS A 209 -8.87 14.71 -9.60
CA LYS A 209 -8.67 13.27 -9.40
C LYS A 209 -7.49 12.76 -10.23
N ASN A 210 -6.50 12.19 -9.56
CA ASN A 210 -5.41 11.50 -10.25
C ASN A 210 -5.70 10.00 -10.38
N ILE A 211 -4.97 9.31 -11.26
CA ILE A 211 -5.18 7.88 -11.53
C ILE A 211 -4.98 6.99 -10.31
N TYR A 212 -4.12 7.38 -9.35
CA TYR A 212 -3.90 6.62 -8.13
C TYR A 212 -5.06 6.75 -7.15
N GLN A 213 -5.68 7.93 -7.06
CA GLN A 213 -6.91 8.13 -6.28
C GLN A 213 -8.08 7.36 -6.88
N THR A 214 -8.20 7.36 -8.22
CA THR A 214 -9.21 6.57 -8.93
C THR A 214 -9.00 5.07 -8.71
N TYR A 215 -7.75 4.60 -8.75
CA TYR A 215 -7.40 3.22 -8.44
C TYR A 215 -7.73 2.85 -6.99
N ASP A 216 -7.33 3.66 -6.02
CA ASP A 216 -7.65 3.44 -4.60
C ASP A 216 -9.17 3.36 -4.36
N PHE A 217 -9.95 4.16 -5.10
CA PHE A 217 -11.40 4.14 -5.02
C PHE A 217 -12.00 2.88 -5.67
N ALA A 218 -11.50 2.47 -6.83
CA ALA A 218 -11.90 1.23 -7.49
C ALA A 218 -11.61 0.00 -6.61
N GLU A 219 -10.40 -0.07 -6.02
CA GLU A 219 -10.02 -1.12 -5.05
C GLU A 219 -10.94 -1.12 -3.83
N PHE A 220 -11.24 0.05 -3.28
CA PHE A 220 -12.16 0.15 -2.16
C PHE A 220 -13.57 -0.37 -2.51
N LEU A 221 -14.09 -0.04 -3.68
CA LEU A 221 -15.38 -0.53 -4.16
C LEU A 221 -15.37 -2.05 -4.36
N LYS A 222 -14.35 -2.59 -5.05
CA LYS A 222 -14.17 -4.03 -5.26
C LYS A 222 -14.15 -4.80 -3.94
N ASN A 223 -13.32 -4.33 -2.97
CA ASN A 223 -13.19 -4.97 -1.66
C ASN A 223 -14.46 -4.87 -0.79
N ASN A 224 -15.41 -4.02 -1.20
CA ASN A 224 -16.73 -3.90 -0.59
C ASN A 224 -17.86 -4.45 -1.47
N GLU A 225 -17.53 -5.33 -2.42
CA GLU A 225 -18.48 -6.06 -3.29
C GLU A 225 -19.30 -5.15 -4.23
N LYS A 226 -18.80 -3.96 -4.52
CA LYS A 226 -19.36 -3.04 -5.52
C LYS A 226 -18.66 -3.26 -6.87
N PHE A 227 -18.76 -4.49 -7.39
CA PHE A 227 -17.98 -4.96 -8.53
C PHE A 227 -18.27 -4.18 -9.80
N ASP A 228 -19.54 -4.01 -10.18
CA ASP A 228 -19.91 -3.26 -11.40
C ASP A 228 -19.40 -1.82 -11.37
N GLU A 229 -19.51 -1.14 -10.21
CA GLU A 229 -18.98 0.21 -10.06
C GLU A 229 -17.44 0.21 -10.17
N SER A 230 -16.76 -0.75 -9.54
CA SER A 230 -15.30 -0.83 -9.57
C SER A 230 -14.75 -1.05 -10.99
N ILE A 231 -15.44 -1.88 -11.80
CA ILE A 231 -15.11 -2.13 -13.21
C ILE A 231 -15.10 -0.83 -14.02
N ASN A 232 -16.06 0.07 -13.78
CA ASN A 232 -16.12 1.35 -14.47
C ASN A 232 -14.87 2.21 -14.20
N TYR A 233 -14.44 2.30 -12.93
CA TYR A 233 -13.25 3.07 -12.56
C TYR A 233 -11.96 2.43 -13.05
N TYR A 234 -11.82 1.10 -12.98
CA TYR A 234 -10.69 0.40 -13.58
C TYR A 234 -10.62 0.63 -15.09
N THR A 235 -11.76 0.58 -15.78
CA THR A 235 -11.85 0.82 -17.22
C THR A 235 -11.43 2.25 -17.56
N GLN A 236 -11.85 3.23 -16.76
CA GLN A 236 -11.41 4.62 -16.90
C GLN A 236 -9.88 4.73 -16.81
N ILE A 237 -9.24 4.03 -15.87
CA ILE A 237 -7.78 4.06 -15.74
C ILE A 237 -7.11 3.40 -16.94
N ILE A 238 -7.56 2.20 -17.36
CA ILE A 238 -6.97 1.44 -18.48
C ILE A 238 -7.01 2.26 -19.78
N ASN A 239 -8.08 3.02 -20.01
CA ASN A 239 -8.22 3.88 -21.19
C ASN A 239 -7.25 5.08 -21.16
N ASN A 240 -6.74 5.46 -19.99
CA ASN A 240 -5.85 6.62 -19.81
C ASN A 240 -4.38 6.26 -19.56
N VAL A 241 -4.03 4.98 -19.46
CA VAL A 241 -2.65 4.53 -19.25
C VAL A 241 -2.18 3.60 -20.37
N ASN A 242 -0.90 3.63 -20.68
CA ASN A 242 -0.32 2.63 -21.58
C ASN A 242 0.03 1.33 -20.82
N LYS A 243 0.25 0.24 -21.56
CA LYS A 243 0.55 -1.08 -20.99
C LYS A 243 1.87 -1.16 -20.20
N LYS A 244 2.75 -0.16 -20.33
CA LYS A 244 4.03 -0.06 -19.58
C LYS A 244 3.86 0.74 -18.28
N HIS A 245 2.70 1.35 -18.05
CA HIS A 245 2.44 2.11 -16.83
C HIS A 245 2.48 1.19 -15.60
N PRO A 246 3.11 1.58 -14.48
CA PRO A 246 3.22 0.73 -13.28
C PRO A 246 1.87 0.18 -12.77
N LEU A 247 0.80 0.98 -12.84
CA LEU A 247 -0.54 0.54 -12.43
C LEU A 247 -1.23 -0.42 -13.40
N TYR A 248 -0.74 -0.61 -14.64
CA TYR A 248 -1.49 -1.37 -15.64
C TYR A 248 -1.78 -2.80 -15.20
N SER A 249 -0.78 -3.49 -14.64
CA SER A 249 -0.95 -4.86 -14.13
C SER A 249 -1.91 -4.93 -12.94
N GLU A 250 -1.79 -3.99 -12.00
CA GLU A 250 -2.66 -3.95 -10.82
C GLU A 250 -4.13 -3.66 -11.19
N VAL A 251 -4.34 -2.74 -12.13
CA VAL A 251 -5.68 -2.35 -12.59
C VAL A 251 -6.36 -3.46 -13.39
N THR A 252 -5.60 -4.15 -14.27
CA THR A 252 -6.15 -5.29 -15.03
C THR A 252 -6.41 -6.49 -14.14
N ASP A 253 -5.59 -6.75 -13.13
CA ASP A 253 -5.85 -7.75 -12.09
C ASP A 253 -7.14 -7.42 -11.32
N GLY A 254 -7.22 -6.22 -10.76
CA GLY A 254 -8.39 -5.80 -9.99
C GLY A 254 -9.69 -5.86 -10.79
N ARG A 255 -9.68 -5.46 -12.08
CA ARG A 255 -10.85 -5.55 -12.96
C ARG A 255 -11.17 -6.99 -13.33
N GLY A 256 -10.16 -7.81 -13.57
CA GLY A 256 -10.33 -9.25 -13.84
C GLY A 256 -11.03 -9.97 -12.69
N ILE A 257 -10.59 -9.73 -11.45
CA ILE A 257 -11.27 -10.26 -10.26
C ILE A 257 -12.71 -9.76 -10.18
N ALA A 258 -12.95 -8.47 -10.41
CA ALA A 258 -14.30 -7.92 -10.37
C ALA A 258 -15.23 -8.52 -11.44
N TYR A 259 -14.72 -8.78 -12.66
CA TYR A 259 -15.47 -9.48 -13.71
C TYR A 259 -15.80 -10.93 -13.33
N GLU A 260 -14.86 -11.65 -12.74
CA GLU A 260 -15.10 -13.01 -12.28
C GLU A 260 -16.22 -13.04 -11.23
N ARG A 261 -16.17 -12.14 -10.24
CA ARG A 261 -17.18 -12.04 -9.17
C ARG A 261 -18.61 -11.75 -9.68
N ILE A 262 -18.78 -11.17 -10.86
CA ILE A 262 -20.09 -10.96 -11.51
C ILE A 262 -20.37 -11.98 -12.62
N GLY A 263 -19.60 -13.06 -12.69
CA GLY A 263 -19.80 -14.16 -13.64
C GLY A 263 -19.35 -13.90 -15.08
N LYS A 264 -18.60 -12.82 -15.34
CA LYS A 264 -18.07 -12.48 -16.67
C LYS A 264 -16.67 -13.07 -16.86
N TRP A 265 -16.62 -14.40 -16.98
CA TRP A 265 -15.35 -15.12 -17.01
C TRP A 265 -14.47 -14.78 -18.22
N SER A 266 -15.03 -14.62 -19.41
CA SER A 266 -14.26 -14.29 -20.63
C SER A 266 -13.47 -13.01 -20.47
N GLU A 267 -14.09 -11.98 -19.90
CA GLU A 267 -13.48 -10.68 -19.61
C GLU A 267 -12.46 -10.81 -18.46
N ALA A 268 -12.78 -11.58 -17.44
CA ALA A 268 -11.89 -11.85 -16.32
C ALA A 268 -10.59 -12.51 -16.77
N GLU A 269 -10.67 -13.60 -17.52
CA GLU A 269 -9.50 -14.34 -18.04
C GLU A 269 -8.62 -13.43 -18.91
N LYS A 270 -9.24 -12.63 -19.79
CA LYS A 270 -8.52 -11.67 -20.64
C LYS A 270 -7.72 -10.66 -19.82
N ASP A 271 -8.32 -10.11 -18.77
CA ASP A 271 -7.68 -9.10 -17.93
C ASP A 271 -6.57 -9.71 -17.04
N LEU A 272 -6.80 -10.87 -16.44
CA LEU A 272 -5.79 -11.59 -15.65
C LEU A 272 -4.57 -11.98 -16.50
N LEU A 273 -4.79 -12.44 -17.74
CA LEU A 273 -3.70 -12.71 -18.70
C LEU A 273 -2.98 -11.44 -19.11
N ALA A 274 -3.67 -10.31 -19.29
CA ALA A 274 -3.06 -9.02 -19.58
C ALA A 274 -2.20 -8.53 -18.41
N SER A 275 -2.66 -8.71 -17.16
CA SER A 275 -1.88 -8.43 -15.95
C SER A 275 -0.59 -9.25 -15.91
N LEU A 276 -0.67 -10.56 -16.11
CA LEU A 276 0.50 -11.45 -16.11
C LEU A 276 1.45 -11.18 -17.28
N LYS A 277 0.95 -10.69 -18.43
CA LYS A 277 1.81 -10.25 -19.53
C LYS A 277 2.59 -8.99 -19.18
N ALA A 278 2.01 -8.07 -18.44
CA ALA A 278 2.66 -6.84 -18.00
C ALA A 278 3.63 -7.08 -16.83
N ASN A 279 3.26 -7.95 -15.90
CA ASN A 279 4.10 -8.36 -14.77
C ASN A 279 4.00 -9.88 -14.54
N PRO A 280 4.97 -10.68 -15.03
CA PRO A 280 4.88 -12.14 -15.02
C PRO A 280 5.09 -12.83 -13.66
N ASN A 281 5.54 -12.09 -12.65
CA ASN A 281 5.94 -12.65 -11.35
C ASN A 281 4.97 -12.29 -10.22
N GLN A 282 3.69 -12.19 -10.53
CA GLN A 282 2.61 -11.94 -9.56
C GLN A 282 2.05 -13.27 -9.06
N ALA A 283 2.64 -13.82 -7.99
CA ALA A 283 2.27 -15.14 -7.47
C ALA A 283 0.76 -15.28 -7.21
N TYR A 284 0.11 -14.26 -6.65
CA TYR A 284 -1.33 -14.32 -6.36
C TYR A 284 -2.20 -14.27 -7.63
N VAL A 285 -1.82 -13.50 -8.64
CA VAL A 285 -2.56 -13.45 -9.91
C VAL A 285 -2.43 -14.78 -10.66
N ILE A 286 -1.22 -15.37 -10.63
CA ILE A 286 -0.96 -16.71 -11.18
C ILE A 286 -1.84 -17.72 -10.47
N ASN A 287 -1.83 -17.72 -9.14
CA ASN A 287 -2.66 -18.61 -8.32
C ASN A 287 -4.15 -18.46 -8.62
N TYR A 288 -4.64 -17.22 -8.64
CA TYR A 288 -6.05 -16.94 -8.88
C TYR A 288 -6.54 -17.45 -10.24
N LEU A 289 -5.80 -17.15 -11.31
CA LEU A 289 -6.14 -17.59 -12.66
C LEU A 289 -6.08 -19.12 -12.78
N ALA A 290 -5.01 -19.74 -12.26
CA ALA A 290 -4.81 -21.18 -12.33
C ALA A 290 -5.89 -21.93 -11.53
N TYR A 291 -6.20 -21.47 -10.31
CA TYR A 291 -7.26 -22.05 -9.49
C TYR A 291 -8.63 -21.93 -10.17
N SER A 292 -8.95 -20.77 -10.76
CA SER A 292 -10.20 -20.57 -11.49
C SER A 292 -10.34 -21.53 -12.70
N TRP A 293 -9.25 -21.82 -13.40
CA TRP A 293 -9.25 -22.84 -14.47
C TRP A 293 -9.46 -24.26 -13.94
N ILE A 294 -8.89 -24.58 -12.78
CA ILE A 294 -9.05 -25.88 -12.13
C ILE A 294 -10.50 -26.10 -11.73
N GLU A 295 -11.13 -25.12 -11.11
CA GLU A 295 -12.54 -25.19 -10.71
C GLU A 295 -13.49 -25.36 -11.90
N GLN A 296 -13.17 -24.76 -13.03
CA GLN A 296 -13.93 -24.93 -14.28
C GLN A 296 -13.59 -26.23 -15.03
N GLY A 297 -12.63 -27.01 -14.56
CA GLY A 297 -12.17 -28.23 -15.21
C GLY A 297 -11.40 -28.01 -16.52
N VAL A 298 -10.89 -26.79 -16.77
CA VAL A 298 -10.19 -26.44 -18.00
C VAL A 298 -8.70 -26.20 -17.74
N LYS A 299 -7.85 -26.42 -18.73
CA LYS A 299 -6.40 -26.12 -18.72
C LYS A 299 -5.63 -26.65 -17.50
N ILE A 300 -6.07 -27.75 -16.86
CA ILE A 300 -5.55 -28.22 -15.57
C ILE A 300 -4.03 -28.45 -15.58
N LYS A 301 -3.48 -29.03 -16.68
CA LYS A 301 -2.02 -29.24 -16.80
C LYS A 301 -1.26 -27.89 -16.77
N ARG A 302 -1.75 -26.90 -17.53
CA ARG A 302 -1.17 -25.56 -17.56
C ARG A 302 -1.31 -24.88 -16.21
N SER A 303 -2.42 -25.07 -15.51
CA SER A 303 -2.64 -24.57 -14.16
C SER A 303 -1.62 -25.13 -13.18
N LEU A 304 -1.29 -26.44 -13.28
CA LEU A 304 -0.25 -27.04 -12.45
C LEU A 304 1.10 -26.36 -12.65
N GLU A 305 1.55 -26.20 -13.90
CA GLU A 305 2.83 -25.50 -14.23
C GLU A 305 2.85 -24.06 -13.67
N MET A 306 1.72 -23.36 -13.77
CA MET A 306 1.60 -22.01 -13.24
C MET A 306 1.66 -21.98 -11.71
N LEU A 307 1.01 -22.93 -11.04
CA LEU A 307 1.02 -23.04 -9.58
C LEU A 307 2.39 -23.46 -9.04
N GLU A 308 3.12 -24.31 -9.73
CA GLU A 308 4.51 -24.62 -9.41
C GLU A 308 5.37 -23.35 -9.45
N LYS A 309 5.20 -22.50 -10.48
CA LYS A 309 5.85 -21.18 -10.55
C LYS A 309 5.40 -20.26 -9.39
N ALA A 310 4.12 -20.20 -9.09
CA ALA A 310 3.63 -19.38 -7.98
C ALA A 310 4.23 -19.83 -6.65
N ASN A 311 4.33 -21.14 -6.42
CA ASN A 311 4.94 -21.73 -5.23
C ASN A 311 6.45 -21.45 -5.14
N GLN A 312 7.18 -21.41 -6.27
CA GLN A 312 8.58 -20.97 -6.30
C GLN A 312 8.73 -19.49 -5.89
N LEU A 313 7.78 -18.64 -6.31
CA LEU A 313 7.76 -17.22 -5.95
C LEU A 313 7.40 -17.00 -4.47
N ARG A 314 6.57 -17.88 -3.88
CA ARG A 314 6.08 -17.82 -2.49
C ARG A 314 5.91 -19.22 -1.90
N SER A 315 7.01 -19.83 -1.49
CA SER A 315 7.09 -21.25 -1.10
C SER A 315 6.27 -21.66 0.15
N ASN A 316 5.94 -20.72 1.02
CA ASN A 316 5.21 -21.00 2.27
C ASN A 316 3.83 -20.36 2.32
N ASP A 317 3.26 -20.02 1.17
CA ASP A 317 1.93 -19.44 1.10
C ASP A 317 0.87 -20.55 1.08
N PRO A 318 0.00 -20.68 2.13
CA PRO A 318 -0.93 -21.79 2.25
C PRO A 318 -1.97 -21.83 1.12
N TYR A 319 -2.40 -20.69 0.59
CA TYR A 319 -3.36 -20.63 -0.51
C TYR A 319 -2.77 -21.17 -1.82
N ILE A 320 -1.49 -20.89 -2.08
CA ILE A 320 -0.79 -21.39 -3.27
C ILE A 320 -0.53 -22.88 -3.13
N ILE A 321 -0.13 -23.33 -1.94
CA ILE A 321 0.11 -24.76 -1.64
C ILE A 321 -1.19 -25.55 -1.77
N ASP A 322 -2.31 -25.04 -1.27
CA ASP A 322 -3.63 -25.65 -1.41
C ASP A 322 -4.01 -25.79 -2.88
N SER A 323 -3.95 -24.69 -3.65
CA SER A 323 -4.26 -24.70 -5.08
C SER A 323 -3.39 -25.69 -5.87
N LEU A 324 -2.10 -25.82 -5.52
CA LEU A 324 -1.19 -26.79 -6.12
C LEU A 324 -1.59 -28.23 -5.79
N GLY A 325 -1.91 -28.51 -4.53
CA GLY A 325 -2.44 -29.79 -4.11
C GLY A 325 -3.75 -30.15 -4.81
N TRP A 326 -4.66 -29.17 -4.93
CA TRP A 326 -5.93 -29.34 -5.63
C TRP A 326 -5.76 -29.61 -7.13
N ALA A 327 -4.81 -28.93 -7.80
CA ALA A 327 -4.47 -29.24 -9.20
C ALA A 327 -4.02 -30.70 -9.38
N LEU A 328 -3.16 -31.19 -8.48
CA LEU A 328 -2.70 -32.59 -8.47
C LEU A 328 -3.86 -33.55 -8.22
N PHE A 329 -4.77 -33.21 -7.30
CA PHE A 329 -5.98 -34.00 -7.05
C PHE A 329 -6.86 -34.13 -8.30
N LYS A 330 -7.15 -33.04 -9.00
CA LYS A 330 -7.93 -33.04 -10.27
C LYS A 330 -7.21 -33.84 -11.37
N LEU A 331 -5.88 -33.94 -11.33
CA LEU A 331 -5.10 -34.80 -12.22
C LEU A 331 -5.01 -36.28 -11.74
N LYS A 332 -5.72 -36.63 -10.67
CA LYS A 332 -5.72 -37.96 -10.02
C LYS A 332 -4.36 -38.41 -9.46
N ARG A 333 -3.44 -37.45 -9.22
CA ARG A 333 -2.14 -37.67 -8.56
C ARG A 333 -2.32 -37.57 -7.05
N TYR A 334 -3.18 -38.45 -6.50
CA TYR A 334 -3.68 -38.35 -5.12
C TYR A 334 -2.59 -38.44 -4.05
N LYS A 335 -1.54 -39.29 -4.24
CA LYS A 335 -0.44 -39.40 -3.30
C LYS A 335 0.36 -38.10 -3.17
N GLU A 336 0.64 -37.43 -4.27
CA GLU A 336 1.35 -36.16 -4.29
C GLU A 336 0.46 -35.04 -3.74
N ALA A 337 -0.80 -34.98 -4.17
CA ALA A 337 -1.79 -34.03 -3.67
C ALA A 337 -1.88 -34.04 -2.13
N LYS A 338 -1.88 -35.23 -1.52
CA LYS A 338 -1.96 -35.39 -0.06
C LYS A 338 -0.83 -34.63 0.66
N GLY A 339 0.38 -34.68 0.14
CA GLY A 339 1.53 -33.98 0.75
C GLY A 339 1.33 -32.46 0.81
N TYR A 340 0.91 -31.87 -0.31
CA TYR A 340 0.66 -30.43 -0.39
C TYR A 340 -0.55 -30.00 0.44
N LEU A 341 -1.68 -30.69 0.34
CA LEU A 341 -2.89 -30.35 1.09
C LEU A 341 -2.69 -30.52 2.61
N GLN A 342 -1.95 -31.55 3.05
CA GLN A 342 -1.56 -31.68 4.45
C GLN A 342 -0.72 -30.50 4.95
N MET A 343 0.19 -30.00 4.11
CA MET A 343 0.97 -28.80 4.43
C MET A 343 0.10 -27.56 4.52
N ALA A 344 -0.83 -27.38 3.58
CA ALA A 344 -1.79 -26.27 3.57
C ALA A 344 -2.63 -26.24 4.86
N VAL A 345 -3.21 -27.37 5.27
CA VAL A 345 -3.99 -27.49 6.52
C VAL A 345 -3.12 -27.16 7.75
N ARG A 346 -1.87 -27.58 7.79
CA ARG A 346 -0.96 -27.24 8.92
C ARG A 346 -0.71 -25.75 9.02
N LEU A 347 -0.62 -25.07 7.88
CA LEU A 347 -0.39 -23.63 7.84
C LEU A 347 -1.67 -22.83 8.09
N MET A 348 -2.83 -23.37 7.76
CA MET A 348 -4.12 -22.69 7.83
C MET A 348 -5.25 -23.65 8.30
N PRO A 349 -5.17 -24.13 9.57
CA PRO A 349 -6.08 -25.18 10.06
C PRO A 349 -7.54 -24.75 10.19
N GLY A 350 -7.83 -23.45 10.22
CA GLY A 350 -9.18 -22.91 10.35
C GLY A 350 -9.89 -22.60 9.03
N ASP A 351 -9.25 -22.82 7.88
CA ASP A 351 -9.88 -22.53 6.59
C ASP A 351 -10.76 -23.70 6.12
N PRO A 352 -12.07 -23.48 5.87
CA PRO A 352 -12.97 -24.55 5.50
C PRO A 352 -12.67 -25.18 4.13
N ILE A 353 -12.21 -24.38 3.15
CA ILE A 353 -11.91 -24.86 1.79
C ILE A 353 -10.68 -25.77 1.81
N VAL A 354 -9.62 -25.35 2.51
CA VAL A 354 -8.39 -26.13 2.65
C VAL A 354 -8.66 -27.46 3.37
N ASN A 355 -9.51 -27.46 4.40
CA ASN A 355 -9.91 -28.68 5.10
C ASN A 355 -10.76 -29.60 4.20
N ASP A 356 -11.67 -29.06 3.40
CA ASP A 356 -12.49 -29.81 2.44
C ASP A 356 -11.61 -30.50 1.39
N HIS A 357 -10.70 -29.77 0.75
CA HIS A 357 -9.72 -30.34 -0.19
C HIS A 357 -8.86 -31.44 0.45
N PHE A 358 -8.44 -31.25 1.71
CA PHE A 358 -7.67 -32.27 2.42
C PHE A 358 -8.52 -33.51 2.75
N GLY A 359 -9.77 -33.34 3.15
CA GLY A 359 -10.73 -34.43 3.35
C GLY A 359 -10.93 -35.29 2.08
N ASP A 360 -11.14 -34.61 0.94
CA ASP A 360 -11.29 -35.28 -0.36
C ASP A 360 -10.06 -36.08 -0.76
N VAL A 361 -8.88 -35.56 -0.56
CA VAL A 361 -7.64 -36.31 -0.90
C VAL A 361 -7.38 -37.46 0.05
N LEU A 362 -7.71 -37.32 1.33
CA LEU A 362 -7.63 -38.45 2.30
C LEU A 362 -8.55 -39.60 1.87
N TRP A 363 -9.80 -39.25 1.52
CA TRP A 363 -10.78 -40.24 1.03
C TRP A 363 -10.25 -41.01 -0.18
N LYS A 364 -9.74 -40.28 -1.20
CA LYS A 364 -9.18 -40.91 -2.42
C LYS A 364 -7.89 -41.70 -2.18
N ASN A 365 -7.18 -41.50 -1.06
CA ASN A 365 -6.03 -42.30 -0.65
C ASN A 365 -6.38 -43.45 0.30
N GLY A 366 -7.67 -43.73 0.56
CA GLY A 366 -8.12 -44.80 1.44
C GLY A 366 -8.04 -44.49 2.94
N ASN A 367 -7.83 -43.22 3.30
CA ASN A 367 -7.82 -42.77 4.69
C ASN A 367 -9.20 -42.26 5.14
N GLU A 368 -10.24 -43.08 4.92
CA GLU A 368 -11.66 -42.70 5.07
C GLU A 368 -12.02 -42.24 6.48
N VAL A 369 -11.46 -42.87 7.51
CA VAL A 369 -11.70 -42.46 8.92
C VAL A 369 -11.20 -41.05 9.16
N GLN A 370 -9.96 -40.73 8.71
CA GLN A 370 -9.38 -39.42 8.88
C GLN A 370 -10.09 -38.33 8.05
N ALA A 371 -10.69 -38.70 6.91
CA ALA A 371 -11.43 -37.77 6.08
C ALA A 371 -12.78 -37.32 6.69
N ARG A 372 -13.28 -38.00 7.72
CA ARG A 372 -14.58 -37.71 8.39
C ARG A 372 -14.41 -36.76 9.60
N TYR A 373 -13.22 -36.55 10.07
CA TYR A 373 -12.89 -35.75 11.25
C TYR A 373 -12.01 -34.54 10.87
#